data_6d3f3b0aef4f1857a89723c1d873e1e0
#
_entry.id   6d3f3b0aef4f1857a89723c1d873e1e0
#
_cell.length_a   1.000
_cell.length_b   1.000
_cell.length_c   1.000
_cell.angle_alpha   90.00
_cell.angle_beta   90.00
_cell.angle_gamma   90.00
#
_symmetry.space_group_name_H-M   'P 1'
#
loop_
_entity.id
_entity.type
_entity.pdbx_description
1 polymer ?
#
loop_
_entity_poly.entity_id
_entity_poly.type
_entity_poly.pdbx_seq_one_letter_code
_entity_poly.pdbx_strand_id
1 'polypeptide(L)'
;MLKINKLNAKIDNKEILKEFSLNINPGEVHAIMGPNGSGKSTLSNILSGKKGYEVSGEVLFEEKDLFDLETEERAHKGIFLAFQYPLEIPGVNTNIFLKTSLNAVRKARGEKELDAIEFLKLVKRKSKELKFDEEKLNRQLNVGFSGGEKKKNE
;
A
#
# COMPACT_ATOMS: atom_id res chain seq x y z
N MET A 1 -15.56 -4.52 -6.72
CA MET A 1 -14.31 -4.46 -5.95
C MET A 1 -13.94 -3.03 -5.59
N LEU A 2 -13.48 -2.15 -6.49
CA LEU A 2 -13.28 -0.71 -6.21
C LEU A 2 -14.16 0.11 -7.16
N LYS A 3 -14.98 1.00 -6.61
CA LYS A 3 -15.84 1.89 -7.37
C LYS A 3 -15.63 3.33 -6.88
N ILE A 4 -15.30 4.20 -7.79
CA ILE A 4 -15.10 5.64 -7.54
C ILE A 4 -16.15 6.39 -8.33
N ASN A 5 -16.92 7.23 -7.68
CA ASN A 5 -17.99 8.01 -8.31
C ASN A 5 -17.82 9.49 -7.98
N LYS A 6 -17.54 10.29 -9.00
CA LYS A 6 -17.37 11.76 -8.93
C LYS A 6 -16.46 12.21 -7.80
N LEU A 7 -15.32 11.55 -7.62
CA LEU A 7 -14.33 11.94 -6.63
C LEU A 7 -13.73 13.29 -6.97
N ASN A 8 -13.86 14.23 -6.05
CA ASN A 8 -13.17 15.52 -6.08
C ASN A 8 -12.14 15.54 -4.96
N ALA A 9 -11.01 16.18 -5.19
CA ALA A 9 -9.98 16.33 -4.18
C ALA A 9 -9.30 17.69 -4.28
N LYS A 10 -9.10 18.31 -3.10
CA LYS A 10 -8.39 19.59 -2.95
C LYS A 10 -7.26 19.44 -1.92
N ILE A 11 -6.23 20.25 -2.09
CA ILE A 11 -5.17 20.49 -1.12
C ILE A 11 -4.85 21.99 -1.15
N ASP A 12 -4.77 22.64 -0.01
CA ASP A 12 -4.50 24.09 0.11
C ASP A 12 -5.40 24.93 -0.83
N ASN A 13 -6.71 24.66 -0.84
CA ASN A 13 -7.72 25.27 -1.71
C ASN A 13 -7.49 25.04 -3.23
N LYS A 14 -6.49 24.26 -3.63
CA LYS A 14 -6.27 23.92 -5.03
C LYS A 14 -6.95 22.61 -5.37
N GLU A 15 -7.87 22.65 -6.32
CA GLU A 15 -8.55 21.46 -6.83
C GLU A 15 -7.60 20.64 -7.72
N ILE A 16 -7.46 19.34 -7.39
CA ILE A 16 -6.54 18.41 -8.07
C ILE A 16 -7.30 17.33 -8.83
N LEU A 17 -8.32 16.74 -8.21
CA LEU A 17 -9.23 15.81 -8.87
C LEU A 17 -10.58 16.47 -9.05
N LYS A 18 -11.17 16.27 -10.24
CA LYS A 18 -12.45 16.84 -10.65
C LYS A 18 -13.36 15.76 -11.19
N GLU A 19 -14.41 15.43 -10.45
CA GLU A 19 -15.43 14.43 -10.81
C GLU A 19 -14.84 13.12 -11.36
N PHE A 20 -13.69 12.69 -10.80
CA PHE A 20 -13.01 11.48 -11.24
C PHE A 20 -13.87 10.25 -10.91
N SER A 21 -14.14 9.43 -11.95
CA SER A 21 -14.91 8.21 -11.77
C SER A 21 -14.19 7.03 -12.41
N LEU A 22 -14.19 5.89 -11.72
CA LEU A 22 -13.50 4.67 -12.14
C LEU A 22 -14.19 3.46 -11.50
N ASN A 23 -14.34 2.38 -12.26
CA ASN A 23 -14.79 1.11 -11.73
C ASN A 23 -13.77 0.03 -12.06
N ILE A 24 -13.32 -0.70 -11.04
CA ILE A 24 -12.35 -1.80 -11.17
C ILE A 24 -12.97 -3.07 -10.62
N ASN A 25 -13.12 -4.07 -11.48
CA ASN A 25 -13.61 -5.38 -11.10
C ASN A 25 -12.47 -6.31 -10.63
N PRO A 26 -12.79 -7.42 -9.94
CA PRO A 26 -11.78 -8.40 -9.58
C PRO A 26 -11.00 -8.92 -10.79
N GLY A 27 -9.66 -8.98 -10.69
CA GLY A 27 -8.79 -9.47 -11.75
C GLY A 27 -8.45 -8.46 -12.85
N GLU A 28 -9.02 -7.26 -12.82
CA GLU A 28 -8.66 -6.21 -13.79
C GLU A 28 -7.40 -5.45 -13.40
N VAL A 29 -6.66 -5.02 -14.42
CA VAL A 29 -5.50 -4.12 -14.28
C VAL A 29 -5.81 -2.82 -15.01
N HIS A 30 -5.81 -1.71 -14.30
CA HIS A 30 -6.08 -0.39 -14.84
C HIS A 30 -4.82 0.48 -14.80
N ALA A 31 -4.41 1.02 -15.95
CA ALA A 31 -3.33 1.99 -16.05
C ALA A 31 -3.89 3.41 -16.06
N ILE A 32 -3.54 4.21 -15.03
CA ILE A 32 -3.92 5.62 -14.95
C ILE A 32 -2.77 6.46 -15.49
N MET A 33 -3.01 7.09 -16.63
CA MET A 33 -2.02 7.90 -17.33
C MET A 33 -2.42 9.38 -17.36
N GLY A 34 -1.43 10.24 -17.53
CA GLY A 34 -1.61 11.69 -17.63
C GLY A 34 -0.31 12.45 -17.37
N PRO A 35 -0.26 13.75 -17.68
CA PRO A 35 0.92 14.58 -17.46
C PRO A 35 1.27 14.72 -15.96
N ASN A 36 2.45 15.28 -15.68
CA ASN A 36 2.82 15.60 -14.31
C ASN A 36 1.85 16.64 -13.74
N GLY A 37 1.44 16.43 -12.48
CA GLY A 37 0.45 17.29 -11.82
C GLY A 37 -1.02 16.96 -12.12
N SER A 38 -1.33 15.94 -12.91
CA SER A 38 -2.72 15.54 -13.22
C SER A 38 -3.46 14.80 -12.09
N GLY A 39 -2.85 14.65 -10.92
CA GLY A 39 -3.53 14.04 -9.76
C GLY A 39 -3.34 12.52 -9.59
N LYS A 40 -2.52 11.84 -10.41
CA LYS A 40 -2.28 10.40 -10.29
C LYS A 40 -1.84 9.96 -8.90
N SER A 41 -0.80 10.62 -8.36
CA SER A 41 -0.31 10.33 -7.00
C SER A 41 -1.29 10.78 -5.92
N THR A 42 -2.07 11.83 -6.18
CA THR A 42 -3.14 12.28 -5.28
C THR A 42 -4.21 11.22 -5.14
N LEU A 43 -4.65 10.62 -6.24
CA LEU A 43 -5.59 9.51 -6.21
C LEU A 43 -5.08 8.34 -5.38
N SER A 44 -3.83 7.90 -5.63
CA SER A 44 -3.21 6.81 -4.87
C SER A 44 -3.12 7.12 -3.38
N ASN A 45 -2.73 8.34 -3.02
CA ASN A 45 -2.65 8.80 -1.63
C ASN A 45 -4.02 8.79 -0.94
N ILE A 46 -5.07 9.28 -1.61
CA ILE A 46 -6.43 9.30 -1.07
C ILE A 46 -6.93 7.88 -0.84
N LEU A 47 -6.76 6.99 -1.80
CA LEU A 47 -7.18 5.59 -1.69
C LEU A 47 -6.44 4.85 -0.55
N SER A 48 -5.16 5.16 -0.34
CA SER A 48 -4.38 4.58 0.76
C SER A 48 -4.66 5.19 2.13
N GLY A 49 -5.44 6.28 2.21
CA GLY A 49 -5.80 6.92 3.48
C GLY A 49 -4.86 8.02 3.96
N LYS A 50 -4.00 8.56 3.08
CA LYS A 50 -3.15 9.69 3.45
C LYS A 50 -4.01 10.92 3.78
N LYS A 51 -3.80 11.48 4.97
CA LYS A 51 -4.51 12.67 5.45
C LYS A 51 -4.03 13.95 4.74
N GLY A 52 -4.81 15.03 4.84
CA GLY A 52 -4.47 16.36 4.32
C GLY A 52 -5.13 16.69 2.98
N TYR A 53 -6.07 15.91 2.52
CA TYR A 53 -6.91 16.20 1.37
C TYR A 53 -8.35 16.48 1.81
N GLU A 54 -8.96 17.52 1.24
CA GLU A 54 -10.41 17.70 1.28
C GLU A 54 -11.01 16.89 0.13
N VAL A 55 -11.84 15.91 0.48
CA VAL A 55 -12.42 14.98 -0.51
C VAL A 55 -13.93 15.06 -0.51
N SER A 56 -14.55 14.89 -1.68
CA SER A 56 -15.99 14.70 -1.84
C SER A 56 -16.26 13.73 -2.99
N GLY A 57 -17.46 13.16 -3.03
CA GLY A 57 -17.78 12.05 -3.91
C GLY A 57 -17.86 10.74 -3.14
N GLU A 58 -17.93 9.63 -3.84
CA GLU A 58 -18.08 8.30 -3.24
C GLU A 58 -16.94 7.39 -3.67
N VAL A 59 -16.36 6.67 -2.72
CA VAL A 59 -15.36 5.62 -3.02
C VAL A 59 -15.75 4.36 -2.26
N LEU A 60 -16.22 3.35 -2.98
CA LEU A 60 -16.60 2.07 -2.41
C LEU A 60 -15.51 1.02 -2.67
N PHE A 61 -15.08 0.35 -1.61
CA PHE A 61 -14.25 -0.84 -1.70
C PHE A 61 -15.02 -2.02 -1.09
N GLU A 62 -15.29 -3.05 -1.91
CA GLU A 62 -16.12 -4.19 -1.52
C GLU A 62 -17.49 -3.75 -0.95
N GLU A 63 -18.12 -2.78 -1.63
CA GLU A 63 -19.44 -2.21 -1.28
C GLU A 63 -19.50 -1.43 0.04
N LYS A 64 -18.35 -1.15 0.64
CA LYS A 64 -18.23 -0.32 1.86
C LYS A 64 -17.55 1.00 1.53
N ASP A 65 -18.00 2.08 2.17
CA ASP A 65 -17.37 3.38 1.99
C ASP A 65 -15.91 3.32 2.49
N LEU A 66 -15.00 3.70 1.59
CA LEU A 66 -13.57 3.70 1.90
C LEU A 66 -13.20 4.81 2.88
N PHE A 67 -13.97 5.89 2.90
CA PHE A 67 -13.69 7.04 3.78
C PHE A 67 -14.05 6.77 5.24
N ASP A 68 -14.89 5.77 5.52
CA ASP A 68 -15.18 5.30 6.88
C ASP A 68 -14.03 4.49 7.49
N LEU A 69 -13.03 4.09 6.69
CA LEU A 69 -11.92 3.25 7.11
C LEU A 69 -10.66 4.07 7.40
N GLU A 70 -10.05 3.84 8.55
CA GLU A 70 -8.70 4.35 8.84
C GLU A 70 -7.64 3.68 7.95
N THR A 71 -6.45 4.28 7.88
CA THR A 71 -5.36 3.83 6.98
C THR A 71 -4.98 2.37 7.22
N GLU A 72 -4.86 1.95 8.47
CA GLU A 72 -4.54 0.57 8.85
C GLU A 72 -5.67 -0.41 8.50
N GLU A 73 -6.92 -0.01 8.60
CA GLU A 73 -8.06 -0.85 8.22
C GLU A 73 -8.10 -1.09 6.71
N ARG A 74 -7.75 -0.07 5.91
CA ARG A 74 -7.60 -0.22 4.46
C ARG A 74 -6.50 -1.21 4.11
N ALA A 75 -5.36 -1.14 4.81
CA ALA A 75 -4.26 -2.08 4.63
C ALA A 75 -4.67 -3.52 5.01
N HIS A 76 -5.41 -3.71 6.11
CA HIS A 76 -5.95 -5.00 6.53
C HIS A 76 -6.91 -5.60 5.49
N LYS A 77 -7.67 -4.77 4.80
CA LYS A 77 -8.55 -5.18 3.70
C LYS A 77 -7.80 -5.47 2.39
N GLY A 78 -6.52 -5.15 2.31
CA GLY A 78 -5.65 -5.46 1.17
C GLY A 78 -5.42 -4.30 0.22
N ILE A 79 -5.77 -3.06 0.60
CA ILE A 79 -5.35 -1.89 -0.16
C ILE A 79 -3.88 -1.65 0.14
N PHE A 80 -3.05 -1.79 -0.86
CA PHE A 80 -1.59 -1.63 -0.76
C PHE A 80 -1.12 -0.55 -1.72
N LEU A 81 -0.28 0.37 -1.23
CA LEU A 81 0.37 1.40 -2.03
C LEU A 81 1.86 1.12 -2.12
N ALA A 82 2.34 0.80 -3.32
CA ALA A 82 3.76 0.76 -3.61
C ALA A 82 4.30 2.19 -3.78
N PHE A 83 5.20 2.60 -2.89
CA PHE A 83 5.75 3.96 -2.91
C PHE A 83 6.69 4.18 -4.10
N GLN A 84 6.65 5.36 -4.70
CA GLN A 84 7.63 5.73 -5.73
C GLN A 84 9.06 5.67 -5.18
N TYR A 85 9.25 6.11 -3.95
CA TYR A 85 10.50 6.03 -3.19
C TYR A 85 10.22 5.37 -1.84
N PRO A 86 10.48 4.05 -1.68
CA PRO A 86 10.29 3.38 -0.41
C PRO A 86 11.14 4.00 0.69
N LEU A 87 10.51 4.22 1.84
CA LEU A 87 11.15 4.89 2.97
C LEU A 87 12.21 4.02 3.64
N GLU A 88 13.25 4.66 4.14
CA GLU A 88 14.20 4.06 5.06
C GLU A 88 13.69 4.24 6.50
N ILE A 89 13.73 3.18 7.30
CA ILE A 89 13.37 3.24 8.72
C ILE A 89 14.56 2.78 9.56
N PRO A 90 15.44 3.71 9.93
CA PRO A 90 16.59 3.39 10.78
C PRO A 90 16.15 2.79 12.12
N GLY A 91 16.90 1.81 12.61
CA GLY A 91 16.63 1.13 13.87
C GLY A 91 15.58 0.02 13.79
N VAL A 92 14.85 -0.12 12.69
CA VAL A 92 13.84 -1.17 12.50
C VAL A 92 14.41 -2.28 11.63
N ASN A 93 14.54 -3.49 12.16
CA ASN A 93 14.99 -4.66 11.40
C ASN A 93 13.92 -5.10 10.40
N THR A 94 14.33 -5.39 9.14
CA THR A 94 13.40 -5.73 8.06
C THR A 94 12.58 -7.00 8.36
N ASN A 95 13.20 -8.07 8.88
CA ASN A 95 12.47 -9.30 9.21
C ASN A 95 11.42 -9.07 10.31
N ILE A 96 11.76 -8.27 11.33
CA ILE A 96 10.82 -7.94 12.40
C ILE A 96 9.66 -7.13 11.86
N PHE A 97 9.94 -6.12 11.04
CA PHE A 97 8.93 -5.31 10.38
C PHE A 97 7.96 -6.16 9.56
N LEU A 98 8.50 -6.99 8.66
CA LEU A 98 7.70 -7.83 7.77
C LEU A 98 6.85 -8.84 8.56
N LYS A 99 7.42 -9.50 9.58
CA LYS A 99 6.67 -10.44 10.41
C LYS A 99 5.53 -9.76 11.15
N THR A 100 5.81 -8.60 11.77
CA THR A 100 4.82 -7.85 12.54
C THR A 100 3.69 -7.37 11.63
N SER A 101 4.01 -6.79 10.47
CA SER A 101 3.02 -6.30 9.51
C SER A 101 2.17 -7.44 8.96
N LEU A 102 2.78 -8.56 8.57
CA LEU A 102 2.06 -9.73 8.08
C LEU A 102 1.11 -10.29 9.14
N ASN A 103 1.57 -10.43 10.38
CA ASN A 103 0.75 -10.96 11.46
C ASN A 103 -0.38 -10.00 11.85
N ALA A 104 -0.18 -8.68 11.77
CA ALA A 104 -1.24 -7.70 11.96
C ALA A 104 -2.37 -7.88 10.93
N VAL A 105 -2.01 -8.04 9.64
CA VAL A 105 -2.98 -8.30 8.57
C VAL A 105 -3.69 -9.64 8.77
N ARG A 106 -2.95 -10.72 9.09
CA ARG A 106 -3.53 -12.05 9.35
C ARG A 106 -4.52 -12.02 10.51
N LYS A 107 -4.13 -11.40 11.62
CA LYS A 107 -4.99 -11.23 12.80
C LYS A 107 -6.28 -10.47 12.46
N ALA A 108 -6.18 -9.37 11.72
CA ALA A 108 -7.36 -8.60 11.29
C ALA A 108 -8.31 -9.40 10.40
N ARG A 109 -7.79 -10.40 9.67
CA ARG A 109 -8.58 -11.32 8.83
C ARG A 109 -9.05 -12.58 9.57
N GLY A 110 -8.82 -12.69 10.89
CA GLY A 110 -9.16 -13.87 11.68
C GLY A 110 -8.27 -15.09 11.39
N GLU A 111 -7.11 -14.89 10.74
CA GLU A 111 -6.17 -15.94 10.46
C GLU A 111 -5.18 -16.12 11.62
N LYS A 112 -4.66 -17.35 11.79
CA LYS A 112 -3.62 -17.61 12.79
C LYS A 112 -2.34 -16.85 12.45
N GLU A 113 -1.75 -16.19 13.45
CA GLU A 113 -0.44 -15.55 13.32
C GLU A 113 0.66 -16.61 13.04
N LEU A 114 1.63 -16.25 12.20
CA LEU A 114 2.78 -17.10 11.94
C LEU A 114 3.78 -17.02 13.09
N ASP A 115 4.27 -18.17 13.50
CA ASP A 115 5.42 -18.23 14.40
C ASP A 115 6.72 -17.83 13.66
N ALA A 116 7.85 -17.84 14.38
CA ALA A 116 9.13 -17.46 13.80
C ALA A 116 9.60 -18.40 12.69
N ILE A 117 9.35 -19.70 12.85
CA ILE A 117 9.80 -20.73 11.90
C ILE A 117 8.94 -20.69 10.64
N GLU A 118 7.63 -20.59 10.79
CA GLU A 118 6.67 -20.48 9.68
C GLU A 118 6.96 -19.22 8.84
N PHE A 119 7.20 -18.09 9.52
CA PHE A 119 7.55 -16.83 8.87
C PHE A 119 8.87 -16.95 8.09
N LEU A 120 9.94 -17.49 8.68
CA LEU A 120 11.23 -17.65 8.00
C LEU A 120 11.13 -18.57 6.76
N LYS A 121 10.35 -19.65 6.84
CA LYS A 121 10.08 -20.51 5.68
C LYS A 121 9.37 -19.74 4.56
N LEU A 122 8.38 -18.93 4.91
CA LEU A 122 7.65 -18.11 3.94
C LEU A 122 8.58 -17.07 3.29
N VAL A 123 9.34 -16.33 4.09
CA VAL A 123 10.28 -15.32 3.59
C VAL A 123 11.32 -15.92 2.67
N LYS A 124 11.94 -17.04 3.07
CA LYS A 124 12.93 -17.74 2.23
C LYS A 124 12.37 -18.13 0.87
N ARG A 125 11.14 -18.66 0.85
CA ARG A 125 10.45 -18.97 -0.41
C ARG A 125 10.24 -17.74 -1.26
N LYS A 126 9.74 -16.65 -0.68
CA LYS A 126 9.46 -15.40 -1.39
C LYS A 126 10.73 -14.70 -1.88
N SER A 127 11.78 -14.67 -1.08
CA SER A 127 13.09 -14.13 -1.49
C SER A 127 13.63 -14.87 -2.71
N LYS A 128 13.50 -16.21 -2.75
CA LYS A 128 13.92 -17.01 -3.92
C LYS A 128 13.08 -16.70 -5.17
N GLU A 129 11.76 -16.58 -5.03
CA GLU A 129 10.86 -16.22 -6.12
C GLU A 129 11.22 -14.85 -6.71
N LEU A 130 11.54 -13.87 -5.86
CA LEU A 130 11.88 -12.50 -6.23
C LEU A 130 13.36 -12.30 -6.60
N LYS A 131 14.19 -13.33 -6.46
CA LYS A 131 15.66 -13.21 -6.59
C LYS A 131 16.21 -12.10 -5.69
N PHE A 132 15.72 -12.05 -4.45
CA PHE A 132 16.13 -11.10 -3.44
C PHE A 132 17.14 -11.75 -2.49
N ASP A 133 18.17 -10.99 -2.12
CA ASP A 133 19.21 -11.45 -1.20
C ASP A 133 18.70 -11.51 0.24
N GLU A 134 18.59 -12.72 0.79
CA GLU A 134 18.08 -12.95 2.15
C GLU A 134 18.92 -12.25 3.24
N GLU A 135 20.23 -12.04 3.02
CA GLU A 135 21.07 -11.35 4.00
C GLU A 135 20.64 -9.90 4.24
N LYS A 136 20.02 -9.27 3.24
CA LYS A 136 19.50 -7.91 3.34
C LYS A 136 18.32 -7.80 4.30
N LEU A 137 17.57 -8.87 4.48
CA LEU A 137 16.45 -8.90 5.44
C LEU A 137 16.91 -8.81 6.91
N ASN A 138 18.18 -9.08 7.17
CA ASN A 138 18.76 -8.90 8.51
C ASN A 138 19.18 -7.45 8.79
N ARG A 139 19.13 -6.58 7.80
CA ARG A 139 19.46 -5.16 7.92
C ARG A 139 18.25 -4.33 8.37
N GLN A 140 18.51 -3.07 8.66
CA GLN A 140 17.46 -2.08 8.91
C GLN A 140 16.66 -1.83 7.63
N LEU A 141 15.37 -1.59 7.78
CA LEU A 141 14.42 -1.48 6.66
C LEU A 141 14.87 -0.44 5.64
N ASN A 142 15.21 -0.91 4.46
CA ASN A 142 15.64 -0.12 3.29
C ASN A 142 16.91 0.73 3.48
N VAL A 143 17.56 0.70 4.63
CA VAL A 143 18.75 1.52 4.90
C VAL A 143 19.94 1.02 4.07
N GLY A 144 20.48 1.92 3.24
CA GLY A 144 21.60 1.61 2.35
C GLY A 144 21.25 0.70 1.18
N PHE A 145 19.97 0.49 0.88
CA PHE A 145 19.55 -0.23 -0.31
C PHE A 145 19.56 0.69 -1.52
N SER A 146 19.97 0.16 -2.67
CA SER A 146 19.76 0.82 -3.96
C SER A 146 18.26 0.96 -4.28
N GLY A 147 17.91 1.85 -5.20
CA GLY A 147 16.51 2.04 -5.61
C GLY A 147 15.84 0.74 -6.08
N GLY A 148 16.56 -0.10 -6.84
CA GLY A 148 16.06 -1.40 -7.30
C GLY A 148 15.87 -2.41 -6.16
N GLU A 149 16.75 -2.39 -5.15
CA GLU A 149 16.63 -3.24 -3.97
C GLU A 149 15.45 -2.83 -3.08
N LYS A 150 15.25 -1.52 -2.89
CA LYS A 150 14.09 -1.00 -2.17
C LYS A 150 12.79 -1.44 -2.82
N LYS A 151 12.72 -1.38 -4.16
CA LYS A 151 11.53 -1.83 -4.91
C LYS A 151 11.27 -3.33 -4.82
N LYS A 152 12.32 -4.14 -4.76
CA LYS A 152 12.15 -5.58 -4.54
C LYS A 152 11.77 -5.94 -3.11
N ASN A 153 12.15 -5.09 -2.14
CA ASN A 153 11.83 -5.30 -0.73
C ASN A 153 10.40 -4.87 -0.37
N GLU A 154 9.80 -3.99 -1.17
CA GLU A 154 8.43 -3.53 -1.05
C GLU A 154 7.43 -4.60 -1.55
#